data_d83bf5af172022a08fa2bec433397c29
#
_entry.id   d83bf5af172022a08fa2bec433397c29
#
_cell.length_a   1.000
_cell.length_b   1.000
_cell.length_c   1.000
_cell.angle_alpha   90.00
_cell.angle_beta   90.00
_cell.angle_gamma   90.00
#
_symmetry.space_group_name_H-M   'P 1'
#
loop_
_entity.id
_entity.type
_entity.pdbx_description
1 polymer ?
#
loop_
_entity_poly.entity_id
_entity_poly.type
_entity_poly.pdbx_seq_one_letter_code
_entity_poly.pdbx_strand_id
1 'polypeptide(L)'
;MKIQLNNSTPFVPLQFESIDARRNHFGVVVLGGSFKIENKKRLSLAETQESLVLEDTYFEDPGNSSLRFDSNLSPYKPKTDLLIEATAFSPTKRKMPEWISEVDFGSKKKQFKVTGPRQWEGFLGLRSPSAPEPISKLDVRYEYAFGGKRPDGTEFQANPVGVGFDRTLGSKCPQIVPVDADVNHETIPVVGLGPISPSWESRLRFAGSYNDEWQRTRAPYLPADFDFEFYNVAPNDQKIAGFAKGDEVVRLKNLYSKGDLAFGLPDIQIGAVLRFSDGRIIPGPMNLDTIQVQVEQQRVFLQWRGIFPATLPIREIDLRLSAPQYLVAA
;
A
#
# COMPACT_ATOMS: atom_id res chain seq x y z
N MET A 1 -25.51 14.10 -16.91
CA MET A 1 -24.79 14.33 -18.20
C MET A 1 -23.43 13.65 -18.06
N LYS A 2 -23.05 12.76 -18.98
CA LYS A 2 -21.77 12.02 -18.84
C LYS A 2 -20.62 13.00 -19.10
N ILE A 3 -19.71 13.18 -18.16
CA ILE A 3 -18.52 14.02 -18.30
C ILE A 3 -17.60 13.36 -19.32
N GLN A 4 -17.14 14.11 -20.33
CA GLN A 4 -16.17 13.62 -21.30
C GLN A 4 -14.76 13.70 -20.69
N LEU A 5 -14.05 12.57 -20.68
CA LEU A 5 -12.65 12.51 -20.25
C LEU A 5 -11.73 12.43 -21.48
N ASN A 6 -10.90 13.45 -21.66
CA ASN A 6 -9.88 13.51 -22.71
C ASN A 6 -8.50 13.26 -22.07
N ASN A 7 -7.92 12.11 -22.38
CA ASN A 7 -6.62 11.73 -21.82
C ASN A 7 -5.52 11.92 -22.89
N SER A 8 -4.67 12.92 -22.72
CA SER A 8 -3.46 13.17 -23.54
C SER A 8 -2.18 12.65 -22.88
N THR A 9 -2.28 11.77 -21.88
CA THR A 9 -1.16 11.10 -21.24
C THR A 9 -1.02 9.67 -21.77
N PRO A 10 0.14 9.01 -21.61
CA PRO A 10 0.27 7.61 -21.96
C PRO A 10 -0.35 6.65 -20.92
N PHE A 11 -0.93 7.16 -19.84
CA PHE A 11 -1.41 6.41 -18.69
C PHE A 11 -2.86 5.96 -18.86
N VAL A 12 -3.23 4.92 -18.09
CA VAL A 12 -4.58 4.34 -18.15
C VAL A 12 -5.53 5.13 -17.23
N PRO A 13 -6.61 5.72 -17.77
CA PRO A 13 -7.56 6.49 -16.99
C PRO A 13 -8.71 5.62 -16.45
N LEU A 14 -9.21 6.00 -15.28
CA LEU A 14 -10.46 5.52 -14.70
C LEU A 14 -11.24 6.72 -14.17
N GLN A 15 -12.55 6.78 -14.46
CA GLN A 15 -13.45 7.82 -13.98
C GLN A 15 -14.68 7.20 -13.33
N PHE A 16 -15.04 7.70 -12.14
CA PHE A 16 -16.26 7.30 -11.44
C PHE A 16 -16.76 8.43 -10.54
N GLU A 17 -17.95 8.28 -9.99
CA GLU A 17 -18.55 9.21 -9.04
C GLU A 17 -18.57 8.59 -7.65
N SER A 18 -18.47 9.43 -6.62
CA SER A 18 -18.55 9.05 -5.23
C SER A 18 -19.30 10.08 -4.38
N ILE A 19 -19.58 9.71 -3.14
CA ILE A 19 -20.30 10.55 -2.17
C ILE A 19 -19.50 10.54 -0.87
N ASP A 20 -19.27 11.73 -0.29
CA ASP A 20 -18.59 11.85 0.99
C ASP A 20 -19.55 11.61 2.20
N ALA A 21 -18.97 11.61 3.40
CA ALA A 21 -19.74 11.47 4.64
C ALA A 21 -20.73 12.63 4.88
N ARG A 22 -20.58 13.78 4.20
CA ARG A 22 -21.52 14.92 4.24
C ARG A 22 -22.58 14.84 3.14
N ARG A 23 -22.59 13.74 2.36
CA ARG A 23 -23.47 13.52 1.21
C ARG A 23 -23.18 14.45 0.02
N ASN A 24 -22.02 15.03 -0.07
CA ASN A 24 -21.61 15.76 -1.26
C ASN A 24 -21.18 14.78 -2.35
N HIS A 25 -21.74 14.95 -3.54
CA HIS A 25 -21.33 14.19 -4.71
C HIS A 25 -20.06 14.78 -5.33
N PHE A 26 -19.14 13.94 -5.73
CA PHE A 26 -17.91 14.34 -6.43
C PHE A 26 -17.48 13.32 -7.46
N GLY A 27 -16.88 13.80 -8.54
CA GLY A 27 -16.25 12.98 -9.55
C GLY A 27 -14.82 12.64 -9.15
N VAL A 28 -14.38 11.45 -9.49
CA VAL A 28 -13.02 10.95 -9.27
C VAL A 28 -12.41 10.58 -10.60
N VAL A 29 -11.17 11.01 -10.82
CA VAL A 29 -10.35 10.56 -11.95
C VAL A 29 -9.07 9.96 -11.37
N VAL A 30 -8.75 8.75 -11.81
CA VAL A 30 -7.52 8.03 -11.48
C VAL A 30 -6.72 7.81 -12.76
N LEU A 31 -5.43 8.07 -12.72
CA LEU A 31 -4.49 7.69 -13.77
C LEU A 31 -3.50 6.68 -13.21
N GLY A 32 -3.33 5.55 -13.90
CA GLY A 32 -2.34 4.52 -13.57
C GLY A 32 -1.23 4.49 -14.61
N GLY A 33 0.02 4.65 -14.16
CA GLY A 33 1.21 4.57 -15.00
C GLY A 33 2.11 3.40 -14.60
N SER A 34 2.51 2.59 -15.58
CA SER A 34 3.40 1.44 -15.39
C SER A 34 4.81 1.78 -15.85
N PHE A 35 5.80 1.46 -15.01
CA PHE A 35 7.21 1.75 -15.25
C PHE A 35 8.08 0.51 -15.01
N LYS A 36 9.24 0.47 -15.68
CA LYS A 36 10.33 -0.50 -15.46
C LYS A 36 11.48 0.16 -14.70
N ILE A 37 12.10 -0.56 -13.79
CA ILE A 37 13.32 -0.11 -13.11
C ILE A 37 14.51 -0.45 -14.01
N GLU A 38 15.07 0.58 -14.65
CA GLU A 38 16.22 0.43 -15.53
C GLU A 38 17.53 0.63 -14.78
N ASN A 39 18.52 -0.25 -15.03
CA ASN A 39 19.87 -0.13 -14.50
C ASN A 39 19.96 0.28 -13.01
N LYS A 40 18.95 -0.08 -12.21
CA LYS A 40 18.84 0.17 -10.76
C LYS A 40 18.77 1.65 -10.34
N LYS A 41 18.54 2.59 -11.25
CA LYS A 41 18.61 4.03 -10.93
C LYS A 41 17.49 4.89 -11.50
N ARG A 42 16.86 4.48 -12.58
CA ARG A 42 15.83 5.27 -13.29
C ARG A 42 14.62 4.41 -13.58
N LEU A 43 13.46 5.07 -13.63
CA LEU A 43 12.25 4.49 -14.17
C LEU A 43 12.11 4.87 -15.64
N SER A 44 11.87 3.89 -16.49
CA SER A 44 11.40 4.08 -17.87
C SER A 44 9.93 3.72 -17.97
N LEU A 45 9.21 4.37 -18.87
CA LEU A 45 7.82 4.01 -19.17
C LEU A 45 7.78 2.57 -19.69
N ALA A 46 6.88 1.75 -19.13
CA ALA A 46 6.70 0.39 -19.62
C ALA A 46 6.03 0.42 -21.00
N GLU A 47 6.45 -0.47 -21.90
CA GLU A 47 5.87 -0.60 -23.25
C GLU A 47 4.38 -0.90 -23.21
N THR A 48 3.97 -1.71 -22.25
CA THR A 48 2.56 -2.02 -21.99
C THR A 48 2.14 -1.38 -20.67
N GLN A 49 1.09 -0.55 -20.71
CA GLN A 49 0.48 0.02 -19.53
C GLN A 49 -0.55 -0.97 -18.98
N GLU A 50 -0.42 -1.32 -17.71
CA GLU A 50 -1.33 -2.25 -17.06
C GLU A 50 -2.64 -1.56 -16.68
N SER A 51 -3.75 -2.31 -16.76
CA SER A 51 -5.06 -1.82 -16.35
C SER A 51 -5.10 -1.55 -14.85
N LEU A 52 -5.93 -0.59 -14.46
CA LEU A 52 -6.23 -0.34 -13.05
C LEU A 52 -6.99 -1.53 -12.45
N VAL A 53 -6.66 -1.89 -11.21
CA VAL A 53 -7.29 -2.98 -10.47
C VAL A 53 -8.62 -2.50 -9.89
N LEU A 54 -9.73 -3.18 -10.22
CA LEU A 54 -11.07 -2.76 -9.79
C LEU A 54 -11.60 -3.50 -8.56
N GLU A 55 -10.89 -4.54 -8.11
CA GLU A 55 -11.24 -5.33 -6.93
C GLU A 55 -10.00 -5.68 -6.13
N ASP A 56 -10.16 -5.91 -4.84
CA ASP A 56 -9.08 -6.37 -3.96
C ASP A 56 -8.59 -7.73 -4.39
N THR A 57 -7.28 -7.91 -4.48
CA THR A 57 -6.65 -9.21 -4.76
C THR A 57 -5.78 -9.64 -3.60
N TYR A 58 -5.76 -10.92 -3.31
CA TYR A 58 -5.04 -11.52 -2.20
C TYR A 58 -3.91 -12.40 -2.72
N PHE A 59 -2.92 -12.72 -1.88
CA PHE A 59 -1.86 -13.67 -2.28
C PHE A 59 -2.42 -15.09 -2.46
N GLU A 60 -3.41 -15.44 -1.64
CA GLU A 60 -4.15 -16.71 -1.67
C GLU A 60 -5.64 -16.42 -1.45
N ASP A 61 -6.39 -17.26 -0.75
CA ASP A 61 -7.80 -17.04 -0.49
C ASP A 61 -8.07 -15.82 0.39
N PRO A 62 -9.09 -14.99 0.10
CA PRO A 62 -9.53 -13.91 0.96
C PRO A 62 -9.83 -14.41 2.38
N GLY A 63 -9.38 -13.64 3.39
CA GLY A 63 -9.54 -13.99 4.81
C GLY A 63 -8.49 -14.97 5.37
N ASN A 64 -7.77 -15.69 4.52
CA ASN A 64 -6.70 -16.61 4.90
C ASN A 64 -5.31 -16.11 4.49
N SER A 65 -5.24 -15.09 3.67
CA SER A 65 -3.99 -14.46 3.23
C SER A 65 -4.06 -12.95 3.25
N SER A 66 -2.91 -12.31 3.22
CA SER A 66 -2.82 -10.85 3.15
C SER A 66 -3.21 -10.31 1.77
N LEU A 67 -3.66 -9.06 1.77
CA LEU A 67 -3.99 -8.31 0.57
C LEU A 67 -2.71 -8.10 -0.27
N ARG A 68 -2.78 -8.37 -1.57
CA ARG A 68 -1.69 -8.13 -2.52
C ARG A 68 -1.85 -6.80 -3.25
N PHE A 69 -3.04 -6.53 -3.76
CA PHE A 69 -3.39 -5.27 -4.42
C PHE A 69 -4.73 -4.77 -3.89
N ASP A 70 -4.76 -3.49 -3.48
CA ASP A 70 -5.98 -2.78 -3.13
C ASP A 70 -6.67 -2.26 -4.39
N SER A 71 -7.98 -2.23 -4.39
CA SER A 71 -8.78 -1.71 -5.49
C SER A 71 -8.49 -0.23 -5.76
N ASN A 72 -8.35 0.15 -7.02
CA ASN A 72 -8.16 1.54 -7.44
C ASN A 72 -9.46 2.39 -7.36
N LEU A 73 -10.57 1.80 -6.91
CA LEU A 73 -11.85 2.48 -6.70
C LEU A 73 -11.93 3.30 -5.41
N SER A 74 -10.83 3.43 -4.66
CA SER A 74 -10.76 4.38 -3.54
C SER A 74 -11.08 5.79 -4.04
N PRO A 75 -12.08 6.49 -3.46
CA PRO A 75 -12.51 7.79 -3.99
C PRO A 75 -11.53 8.92 -3.66
N TYR A 76 -10.85 8.84 -2.54
CA TYR A 76 -9.86 9.82 -2.11
C TYR A 76 -8.87 9.20 -1.13
N LYS A 77 -7.59 9.53 -1.29
CA LYS A 77 -6.52 9.21 -0.33
C LYS A 77 -5.91 10.52 0.16
N PRO A 78 -5.88 10.80 1.47
CA PRO A 78 -5.30 12.04 2.01
C PRO A 78 -3.77 12.06 2.01
N LYS A 79 -3.11 10.92 1.73
CA LYS A 79 -1.64 10.76 1.74
C LYS A 79 -1.19 9.90 0.56
N THR A 80 0.11 9.93 0.26
CA THR A 80 0.70 8.93 -0.65
C THR A 80 1.02 7.66 0.10
N ASP A 81 0.56 6.53 -0.43
CA ASP A 81 0.93 5.19 -0.01
C ASP A 81 2.17 4.70 -0.77
N LEU A 82 3.21 4.24 -0.05
CA LEU A 82 4.27 3.42 -0.63
C LEU A 82 3.99 1.95 -0.31
N LEU A 83 3.76 1.14 -1.32
CA LEU A 83 3.50 -0.30 -1.23
C LEU A 83 4.61 -1.07 -1.90
N ILE A 84 5.13 -2.11 -1.26
CA ILE A 84 6.26 -2.87 -1.77
C ILE A 84 5.98 -4.37 -1.68
N GLU A 85 6.02 -5.04 -2.82
CA GLU A 85 6.07 -6.49 -2.92
C GLU A 85 7.54 -6.90 -3.11
N ALA A 86 8.13 -7.57 -2.11
CA ALA A 86 9.54 -7.92 -2.10
C ALA A 86 9.81 -9.24 -1.38
N THR A 87 10.93 -9.86 -1.74
CA THR A 87 11.56 -10.94 -1.00
C THR A 87 12.78 -10.38 -0.27
N ALA A 88 12.93 -10.66 1.02
CA ALA A 88 14.10 -10.32 1.79
C ALA A 88 15.20 -11.38 1.56
N PHE A 89 16.42 -10.93 1.27
CA PHE A 89 17.58 -11.78 1.00
C PHE A 89 18.66 -11.57 2.06
N SER A 90 19.33 -12.66 2.46
CA SER A 90 20.47 -12.53 3.35
C SER A 90 21.61 -11.73 2.66
N PRO A 91 22.26 -10.81 3.39
CA PRO A 91 23.29 -9.95 2.80
C PRO A 91 24.48 -10.71 2.24
N THR A 92 24.77 -11.91 2.77
CA THR A 92 25.87 -12.77 2.34
C THR A 92 25.49 -13.72 1.22
N LYS A 93 24.22 -13.77 0.80
CA LYS A 93 23.63 -14.77 -0.10
C LYS A 93 23.76 -16.23 0.40
N ARG A 94 24.20 -16.41 1.63
CA ARG A 94 24.25 -17.71 2.34
C ARG A 94 23.13 -17.78 3.37
N LYS A 95 22.85 -18.98 3.86
CA LYS A 95 21.91 -19.15 4.95
C LYS A 95 22.42 -18.45 6.20
N MET A 96 21.57 -17.63 6.82
CA MET A 96 21.82 -16.92 8.07
C MET A 96 20.63 -17.12 9.01
N PRO A 97 20.85 -17.10 10.33
CA PRO A 97 19.76 -17.20 11.30
C PRO A 97 18.86 -15.95 11.27
N GLU A 98 19.46 -14.77 11.06
CA GLU A 98 18.74 -13.50 10.99
C GLU A 98 19.54 -12.42 10.25
N TRP A 99 18.82 -11.38 9.76
CA TRP A 99 19.41 -10.14 9.21
C TRP A 99 18.42 -8.99 9.27
N ILE A 100 18.89 -7.77 8.99
CA ILE A 100 18.06 -6.57 8.89
C ILE A 100 17.84 -6.22 7.42
N SER A 101 16.58 -5.93 7.04
CA SER A 101 16.20 -5.33 5.78
C SER A 101 15.72 -3.91 6.00
N GLU A 102 15.83 -3.05 4.96
CA GLU A 102 15.53 -1.64 5.08
C GLU A 102 14.83 -1.10 3.83
N VAL A 103 13.88 -0.21 4.05
CA VAL A 103 13.24 0.65 3.05
C VAL A 103 13.51 2.10 3.45
N ASP A 104 14.04 2.88 2.50
CA ASP A 104 14.25 4.33 2.65
C ASP A 104 13.53 5.05 1.51
N PHE A 105 12.65 5.99 1.83
CA PHE A 105 11.84 6.75 0.89
C PHE A 105 11.59 8.17 1.39
N GLY A 106 12.17 9.14 0.71
CA GLY A 106 12.05 10.54 1.09
C GLY A 106 12.52 10.80 2.53
N SER A 107 11.59 11.19 3.40
CA SER A 107 11.88 11.40 4.83
C SER A 107 11.59 10.17 5.70
N LYS A 108 11.14 9.07 5.10
CA LYS A 108 10.73 7.85 5.81
C LYS A 108 11.80 6.78 5.69
N LYS A 109 12.13 6.18 6.82
CA LYS A 109 13.05 5.05 6.91
C LYS A 109 12.42 3.97 7.76
N LYS A 110 12.34 2.75 7.21
CA LYS A 110 11.82 1.58 7.89
C LYS A 110 12.85 0.49 7.90
N GLN A 111 13.14 -0.04 9.08
CA GLN A 111 13.99 -1.20 9.27
C GLN A 111 13.23 -2.31 9.97
N PHE A 112 13.50 -3.53 9.60
CA PHE A 112 12.92 -4.71 10.23
C PHE A 112 13.90 -5.88 10.20
N LYS A 113 13.75 -6.76 11.19
CA LYS A 113 14.53 -7.98 11.33
C LYS A 113 13.79 -9.12 10.64
N VAL A 114 14.52 -9.88 9.84
CA VAL A 114 14.09 -11.14 9.24
C VAL A 114 14.84 -12.26 9.97
N THR A 115 14.09 -13.25 10.47
CA THR A 115 14.65 -14.42 11.15
C THR A 115 14.23 -15.69 10.43
N GLY A 116 15.02 -16.74 10.54
CA GLY A 116 14.62 -18.06 10.09
C GLY A 116 13.44 -18.63 10.91
N PRO A 117 12.84 -19.74 10.46
CA PRO A 117 11.74 -20.38 11.17
C PRO A 117 12.11 -20.70 12.61
N ARG A 118 11.17 -20.45 13.52
CA ARG A 118 11.24 -20.73 14.96
C ARG A 118 9.89 -21.24 15.43
N GLN A 119 9.88 -21.96 16.51
CA GLN A 119 8.67 -22.37 17.20
C GLN A 119 8.77 -22.13 18.70
N TRP A 120 7.64 -22.05 19.37
CA TRP A 120 7.60 -21.90 20.83
C TRP A 120 7.99 -23.21 21.50
N GLU A 121 9.04 -23.14 22.31
CA GLU A 121 9.55 -24.22 23.14
C GLU A 121 9.42 -23.86 24.62
N GLY A 122 9.55 -24.86 25.50
CA GLY A 122 9.59 -24.57 26.93
C GLY A 122 9.20 -25.73 27.83
N PHE A 123 9.34 -25.49 29.12
CA PHE A 123 9.05 -26.47 30.18
C PHE A 123 8.43 -25.73 31.38
N LEU A 124 7.48 -26.35 32.09
CA LEU A 124 6.86 -25.84 33.32
C LEU A 124 6.27 -24.40 33.19
N GLY A 125 5.67 -24.08 32.03
CA GLY A 125 5.01 -22.77 31.82
C GLY A 125 5.94 -21.65 31.35
N LEU A 126 7.27 -21.85 31.39
CA LEU A 126 8.22 -20.94 30.75
C LEU A 126 8.29 -21.24 29.25
N ARG A 127 8.10 -20.22 28.42
CA ARG A 127 8.14 -20.35 26.96
C ARG A 127 9.14 -19.39 26.37
N SER A 128 9.90 -19.86 25.39
CA SER A 128 10.82 -19.07 24.60
C SER A 128 10.84 -19.54 23.16
N PRO A 129 11.16 -18.69 22.19
CA PRO A 129 11.40 -19.12 20.82
C PRO A 129 12.61 -20.06 20.75
N SER A 130 12.52 -21.10 19.92
CA SER A 130 13.67 -21.92 19.56
C SER A 130 14.76 -21.11 18.86
N ALA A 131 15.95 -21.66 18.71
CA ALA A 131 16.97 -21.09 17.84
C ALA A 131 16.46 -21.00 16.39
N PRO A 132 16.72 -19.90 15.66
CA PRO A 132 16.25 -19.76 14.28
C PRO A 132 17.00 -20.70 13.33
N GLU A 133 16.26 -21.40 12.48
CA GLU A 133 16.85 -22.19 11.41
C GLU A 133 17.42 -21.28 10.32
N PRO A 134 18.70 -21.43 9.90
CA PRO A 134 19.27 -20.55 8.91
C PRO A 134 18.57 -20.63 7.55
N ILE A 135 18.17 -19.46 7.01
CA ILE A 135 17.56 -19.29 5.69
C ILE A 135 18.37 -18.28 4.86
N SER A 136 18.16 -18.26 3.53
CA SER A 136 18.82 -17.29 2.64
C SER A 136 17.86 -16.24 2.08
N LYS A 137 16.55 -16.48 2.16
CA LYS A 137 15.49 -15.56 1.70
C LYS A 137 14.18 -15.83 2.41
N LEU A 138 13.30 -14.81 2.44
CA LEU A 138 11.93 -14.87 2.92
C LEU A 138 11.09 -13.83 2.20
N ASP A 139 9.90 -14.19 1.72
CA ASP A 139 8.95 -13.23 1.16
C ASP A 139 8.43 -12.31 2.28
N VAL A 140 8.42 -11.00 2.04
CA VAL A 140 7.95 -10.04 3.04
C VAL A 140 6.43 -9.96 2.97
N ARG A 141 5.78 -10.86 3.71
CA ARG A 141 4.32 -10.97 3.82
C ARG A 141 3.85 -10.89 5.26
N TYR A 142 2.63 -10.44 5.48
CA TYR A 142 2.02 -10.36 6.81
C TYR A 142 1.85 -11.73 7.48
N GLU A 143 1.77 -12.81 6.71
CA GLU A 143 1.69 -14.19 7.20
C GLU A 143 2.94 -14.62 7.99
N TYR A 144 4.07 -13.95 7.77
CA TYR A 144 5.31 -14.17 8.52
C TYR A 144 5.54 -13.13 9.63
N ALA A 145 4.70 -12.11 9.73
CA ALA A 145 4.73 -11.10 10.78
C ALA A 145 3.92 -11.54 12.01
N PHE A 146 4.09 -10.80 13.11
CA PHE A 146 3.34 -11.06 14.34
C PHE A 146 1.83 -10.90 14.10
N GLY A 147 1.06 -11.87 14.59
CA GLY A 147 -0.39 -11.92 14.48
C GLY A 147 -0.94 -13.33 14.54
N GLY A 148 -2.09 -13.54 13.90
CA GLY A 148 -2.75 -14.84 13.77
C GLY A 148 -3.87 -15.06 14.78
N LYS A 149 -4.20 -16.33 15.01
CA LYS A 149 -5.32 -16.77 15.86
C LYS A 149 -4.82 -17.69 16.96
N ARG A 150 -5.43 -17.61 18.14
CA ARG A 150 -5.24 -18.56 19.23
C ARG A 150 -6.17 -19.79 19.06
N PRO A 151 -5.89 -20.92 19.74
CA PRO A 151 -6.76 -22.11 19.68
C PRO A 151 -8.19 -21.87 20.18
N ASP A 152 -8.42 -20.87 21.02
CA ASP A 152 -9.74 -20.45 21.49
C ASP A 152 -10.54 -19.63 20.46
N GLY A 153 -9.98 -19.39 19.27
CA GLY A 153 -10.57 -18.58 18.22
C GLY A 153 -10.32 -17.09 18.33
N THR A 154 -9.63 -16.59 19.38
CA THR A 154 -9.27 -15.18 19.50
C THR A 154 -8.29 -14.80 18.40
N GLU A 155 -8.59 -13.72 17.67
CA GLU A 155 -7.76 -13.22 16.57
C GLU A 155 -7.01 -11.94 16.97
N PHE A 156 -5.77 -11.80 16.48
CA PHE A 156 -5.05 -10.54 16.57
C PHE A 156 -5.52 -9.59 15.46
N GLN A 157 -6.41 -8.67 15.80
CA GLN A 157 -7.17 -7.84 14.84
C GLN A 157 -6.31 -6.97 13.91
N ALA A 158 -5.08 -6.64 14.31
CA ALA A 158 -4.16 -5.86 13.47
C ALA A 158 -3.49 -6.71 12.37
N ASN A 159 -3.44 -8.04 12.53
CA ASN A 159 -2.93 -9.00 11.55
C ASN A 159 -3.47 -10.42 11.80
N PRO A 160 -4.71 -10.72 11.41
CA PRO A 160 -5.32 -12.03 11.66
C PRO A 160 -4.66 -13.20 10.93
N VAL A 161 -3.91 -12.93 9.86
CA VAL A 161 -3.23 -13.95 9.03
C VAL A 161 -1.80 -14.24 9.46
N GLY A 162 -1.28 -13.48 10.43
CA GLY A 162 0.08 -13.61 10.93
C GLY A 162 0.31 -14.84 11.81
N VAL A 163 1.46 -14.86 12.47
CA VAL A 163 1.89 -15.94 13.37
C VAL A 163 2.47 -15.39 14.68
N GLY A 164 2.48 -16.20 15.74
CA GLY A 164 3.11 -15.86 17.02
C GLY A 164 2.17 -15.28 18.07
N PHE A 165 0.93 -14.96 17.76
CA PHE A 165 -0.10 -14.63 18.76
C PHE A 165 -0.54 -15.88 19.54
N ASP A 166 -0.62 -17.02 18.86
CA ASP A 166 -0.64 -18.33 19.51
C ASP A 166 0.77 -18.68 20.00
N ARG A 167 0.88 -18.98 21.30
CA ARG A 167 2.14 -19.36 21.97
C ARG A 167 2.08 -20.74 22.56
N THR A 168 1.22 -21.60 22.04
CA THR A 168 1.22 -23.02 22.42
C THR A 168 2.54 -23.68 22.00
N LEU A 169 2.96 -24.71 22.72
CA LEU A 169 4.19 -25.43 22.37
C LEU A 169 4.14 -25.96 20.95
N GLY A 170 5.20 -25.70 20.18
CA GLY A 170 5.28 -26.08 18.76
C GLY A 170 4.60 -25.11 17.80
N SER A 171 3.85 -24.10 18.28
CA SER A 171 3.31 -23.06 17.37
C SER A 171 4.42 -22.17 16.83
N LYS A 172 4.20 -21.59 15.65
CA LYS A 172 5.20 -20.78 14.92
C LYS A 172 5.43 -19.44 15.59
N CYS A 173 6.69 -18.99 15.61
CA CYS A 173 7.06 -17.63 15.97
C CYS A 173 7.09 -16.72 14.72
N PRO A 174 6.91 -15.39 14.87
CA PRO A 174 7.05 -14.48 13.75
C PRO A 174 8.49 -14.44 13.24
N GLN A 175 8.62 -14.38 11.91
CA GLN A 175 9.90 -14.29 11.22
C GLN A 175 10.25 -12.86 10.81
N ILE A 176 9.24 -11.98 10.75
CA ILE A 176 9.38 -10.56 10.43
C ILE A 176 8.93 -9.75 11.65
N VAL A 177 9.87 -9.03 12.26
CA VAL A 177 9.62 -8.27 13.49
C VAL A 177 10.36 -6.93 13.45
N PRO A 178 9.97 -5.92 14.27
CA PRO A 178 10.79 -4.73 14.46
C PRO A 178 12.19 -5.08 14.92
N VAL A 179 13.19 -4.25 14.58
CA VAL A 179 14.61 -4.52 14.89
C VAL A 179 14.84 -4.79 16.37
N ASP A 180 14.21 -3.98 17.23
CA ASP A 180 14.40 -4.01 18.68
C ASP A 180 13.27 -4.77 19.41
N ALA A 181 12.46 -5.56 18.68
CA ALA A 181 11.35 -6.29 19.31
C ALA A 181 11.84 -7.41 20.21
N ASP A 182 11.33 -7.43 21.43
CA ASP A 182 11.38 -8.62 22.28
C ASP A 182 10.25 -9.58 21.85
N VAL A 183 10.61 -10.69 21.26
CA VAL A 183 9.66 -11.70 20.78
C VAL A 183 8.88 -12.36 21.92
N ASN A 184 9.39 -12.29 23.16
CA ASN A 184 8.69 -12.78 24.36
C ASN A 184 7.61 -11.81 24.86
N HIS A 185 7.57 -10.58 24.37
CA HIS A 185 6.52 -9.63 24.73
C HIS A 185 5.16 -10.11 24.21
N GLU A 186 4.09 -9.90 24.97
CA GLU A 186 2.75 -10.40 24.67
C GLU A 186 2.22 -9.90 23.31
N THR A 187 2.55 -8.67 22.96
CA THR A 187 2.20 -8.07 21.66
C THR A 187 3.43 -7.43 21.03
N ILE A 188 3.58 -7.60 19.73
CA ILE A 188 4.68 -7.03 18.93
C ILE A 188 4.06 -6.20 17.82
N PRO A 189 4.58 -5.00 17.50
CA PRO A 189 4.10 -4.23 16.36
C PRO A 189 4.19 -5.05 15.06
N VAL A 190 3.11 -4.99 14.27
CA VAL A 190 3.06 -5.67 12.96
C VAL A 190 3.98 -4.98 11.98
N VAL A 191 4.82 -5.74 11.32
CA VAL A 191 5.69 -5.26 10.25
C VAL A 191 5.21 -5.84 8.92
N GLY A 192 4.97 -4.98 7.94
CA GLY A 192 4.63 -5.35 6.57
C GLY A 192 5.05 -4.26 5.60
N LEU A 193 5.10 -4.58 4.32
CA LEU A 193 5.45 -3.65 3.24
C LEU A 193 4.31 -3.45 2.24
N GLY A 194 3.36 -4.37 2.21
CA GLY A 194 2.19 -4.37 1.32
C GLY A 194 0.97 -3.69 1.93
N PRO A 195 -0.15 -3.69 1.22
CA PRO A 195 -1.39 -3.08 1.67
C PRO A 195 -2.00 -3.82 2.86
N ILE A 196 -2.60 -3.04 3.76
CA ILE A 196 -3.36 -3.50 4.92
C ILE A 196 -4.79 -3.79 4.47
N SER A 197 -5.33 -4.95 4.82
CA SER A 197 -6.71 -5.34 4.48
C SER A 197 -7.74 -4.38 5.11
N PRO A 198 -8.88 -4.10 4.44
CA PRO A 198 -9.90 -3.20 4.96
C PRO A 198 -10.56 -3.68 6.26
N SER A 199 -10.53 -4.98 6.53
CA SER A 199 -11.09 -5.59 7.75
C SER A 199 -10.15 -5.57 8.96
N TRP A 200 -8.86 -5.19 8.78
CA TRP A 200 -7.92 -5.18 9.88
C TRP A 200 -8.03 -3.89 10.71
N GLU A 201 -7.85 -4.00 12.02
CA GLU A 201 -8.05 -2.92 13.00
C GLU A 201 -7.37 -1.60 12.61
N SER A 202 -6.14 -1.67 12.12
CA SER A 202 -5.36 -0.49 11.72
C SER A 202 -5.99 0.35 10.59
N ARG A 203 -6.87 -0.24 9.78
CA ARG A 203 -7.70 0.44 8.75
C ARG A 203 -9.14 0.62 9.21
N LEU A 204 -9.72 -0.44 9.81
CA LEU A 204 -11.12 -0.48 10.20
C LEU A 204 -11.51 0.64 11.17
N ARG A 205 -10.58 1.09 12.04
CA ARG A 205 -10.79 2.21 12.95
C ARG A 205 -11.15 3.54 12.27
N PHE A 206 -10.89 3.67 10.98
CA PHE A 206 -11.24 4.85 10.16
C PHE A 206 -12.56 4.68 9.40
N ALA A 207 -13.18 3.51 9.44
CA ALA A 207 -14.43 3.22 8.72
C ALA A 207 -15.66 3.94 9.30
N GLY A 208 -15.55 4.49 10.52
CA GLY A 208 -16.64 5.11 11.23
C GLY A 208 -17.59 4.10 11.90
N SER A 209 -18.67 4.61 12.48
CA SER A 209 -19.59 3.86 13.35
C SER A 209 -20.82 3.38 12.59
N TYR A 210 -20.90 2.08 12.29
CA TYR A 210 -22.04 1.41 11.64
C TYR A 210 -22.99 0.82 12.70
N ASN A 211 -23.57 1.69 13.55
CA ASN A 211 -24.48 1.32 14.64
C ASN A 211 -25.96 1.49 14.25
N ASP A 212 -26.89 1.26 15.19
CA ASP A 212 -28.34 1.42 14.98
C ASP A 212 -28.72 2.85 14.58
N GLU A 213 -28.03 3.87 15.08
CA GLU A 213 -28.25 5.26 14.71
C GLU A 213 -27.88 5.50 13.24
N TRP A 214 -26.71 5.01 12.81
CA TRP A 214 -26.33 5.06 11.41
C TRP A 214 -27.34 4.35 10.52
N GLN A 215 -27.79 3.15 10.91
CA GLN A 215 -28.76 2.37 10.15
C GLN A 215 -30.07 3.13 9.93
N ARG A 216 -30.58 3.82 10.97
CA ARG A 216 -31.84 4.56 10.90
C ARG A 216 -31.75 5.90 10.17
N THR A 217 -30.60 6.59 10.25
CA THR A 217 -30.51 8.01 9.84
C THR A 217 -29.62 8.24 8.62
N ARG A 218 -28.71 7.32 8.31
CA ARG A 218 -27.67 7.55 7.30
C ARG A 218 -27.57 6.49 6.22
N ALA A 219 -27.90 5.24 6.53
CA ALA A 219 -27.76 4.16 5.53
C ALA A 219 -28.49 4.51 4.23
N PRO A 220 -27.92 4.24 3.04
CA PRO A 220 -26.67 3.49 2.79
C PRO A 220 -25.39 4.35 2.74
N TYR A 221 -25.45 5.62 3.11
CA TYR A 221 -24.30 6.55 3.02
C TYR A 221 -23.24 6.26 4.11
N LEU A 222 -22.04 6.79 3.92
CA LEU A 222 -20.96 6.68 4.90
C LEU A 222 -21.37 7.21 6.28
N PRO A 223 -20.87 6.62 7.39
CA PRO A 223 -21.03 7.17 8.73
C PRO A 223 -20.55 8.63 8.82
N ALA A 224 -21.07 9.39 9.77
CA ALA A 224 -20.70 10.80 9.95
C ALA A 224 -19.24 10.98 10.38
N ASP A 225 -18.72 10.00 11.08
CA ASP A 225 -17.36 9.89 11.62
C ASP A 225 -16.41 9.08 10.72
N PHE A 226 -16.80 8.78 9.46
CA PHE A 226 -15.93 8.16 8.48
C PHE A 226 -14.74 9.07 8.18
N ASP A 227 -13.53 8.50 8.22
CA ASP A 227 -12.29 9.19 7.89
C ASP A 227 -11.70 8.61 6.59
N PHE A 228 -11.36 9.47 5.65
CA PHE A 228 -10.73 9.08 4.38
C PHE A 228 -9.36 8.41 4.53
N GLU A 229 -8.71 8.49 5.70
CA GLU A 229 -7.53 7.67 6.04
C GLU A 229 -7.81 6.17 5.86
N PHE A 230 -9.07 5.74 5.88
CA PHE A 230 -9.49 4.37 5.55
C PHE A 230 -8.99 3.91 4.18
N TYR A 231 -8.86 4.83 3.23
CA TYR A 231 -8.39 4.52 1.88
C TYR A 231 -6.86 4.57 1.73
N ASN A 232 -6.12 5.07 2.72
CA ASN A 232 -4.67 4.89 2.78
C ASN A 232 -4.33 3.51 3.33
N VAL A 233 -3.83 2.65 2.48
CA VAL A 233 -3.66 1.21 2.75
C VAL A 233 -2.26 0.80 3.16
N ALA A 234 -1.26 1.67 2.98
CA ALA A 234 0.10 1.41 3.44
C ALA A 234 0.20 1.40 4.97
N PRO A 235 1.20 0.73 5.55
CA PRO A 235 1.60 0.96 6.94
C PRO A 235 1.91 2.44 7.22
N ASN A 236 1.67 2.91 8.45
CA ASN A 236 1.82 4.34 8.80
C ASN A 236 3.22 4.90 8.54
N ASP A 237 4.25 4.06 8.67
CA ASP A 237 5.64 4.41 8.39
C ASP A 237 5.99 4.43 6.89
N GLN A 238 5.03 4.07 6.01
CA GLN A 238 5.11 4.11 4.56
C GLN A 238 4.10 5.09 3.93
N LYS A 239 3.43 5.93 4.73
CA LYS A 239 2.54 7.00 4.26
C LYS A 239 3.26 8.34 4.27
N ILE A 240 3.13 9.13 3.20
CA ILE A 240 3.69 10.48 3.08
C ILE A 240 2.56 11.50 3.15
N ALA A 241 2.63 12.38 4.14
CA ALA A 241 1.71 13.51 4.28
C ALA A 241 2.01 14.59 3.23
N GLY A 242 0.96 15.22 2.71
CA GLY A 242 1.07 16.29 1.72
C GLY A 242 1.40 15.82 0.30
N PHE A 243 1.29 14.52 0.04
CA PHE A 243 1.59 13.81 -1.19
C PHE A 243 3.08 13.80 -1.57
N ALA A 244 3.48 12.74 -2.28
CA ALA A 244 4.79 12.65 -2.92
C ALA A 244 4.86 13.63 -4.10
N LYS A 245 6.03 14.23 -4.29
CA LYS A 245 6.27 15.18 -5.39
C LYS A 245 6.55 14.48 -6.71
N GLY A 246 7.02 13.23 -6.65
CA GLY A 246 7.36 12.42 -7.80
C GLY A 246 8.85 12.44 -8.17
N ASP A 247 9.69 13.12 -7.39
CA ASP A 247 11.15 13.19 -7.55
C ASP A 247 11.92 12.42 -6.46
N GLU A 248 11.19 11.77 -5.54
CA GLU A 248 11.80 11.05 -4.43
C GLU A 248 12.60 9.83 -4.91
N VAL A 249 13.56 9.43 -4.08
CA VAL A 249 14.37 8.21 -4.30
C VAL A 249 13.91 7.11 -3.36
N VAL A 250 13.62 5.95 -3.93
CA VAL A 250 13.37 4.70 -3.19
C VAL A 250 14.70 3.93 -3.07
N ARG A 251 15.07 3.53 -1.85
CA ARG A 251 16.22 2.66 -1.59
C ARG A 251 15.78 1.44 -0.81
N LEU A 252 16.17 0.27 -1.28
CA LEU A 252 15.82 -1.02 -0.72
C LEU A 252 17.10 -1.79 -0.41
N LYS A 253 17.32 -2.13 0.87
CA LYS A 253 18.48 -2.90 1.31
C LYS A 253 18.07 -4.30 1.72
N ASN A 254 18.76 -5.29 1.17
CA ASN A 254 18.48 -6.72 1.39
C ASN A 254 17.05 -7.14 0.95
N LEU A 255 16.46 -6.44 -0.02
CA LEU A 255 15.11 -6.69 -0.53
C LEU A 255 15.07 -6.99 -2.04
N TYR A 256 16.21 -7.26 -2.65
CA TYR A 256 16.34 -7.59 -4.05
C TYR A 256 17.40 -8.68 -4.27
N SER A 257 17.11 -9.65 -5.14
CA SER A 257 17.96 -10.83 -5.39
C SER A 257 19.36 -10.50 -5.88
N LYS A 258 19.54 -9.36 -6.58
CA LYS A 258 20.83 -8.90 -7.12
C LYS A 258 21.59 -7.91 -6.22
N GLY A 259 21.15 -7.72 -4.97
CA GLY A 259 21.76 -6.82 -3.98
C GLY A 259 20.86 -5.64 -3.62
N ASP A 260 21.45 -4.52 -3.20
CA ASP A 260 20.66 -3.32 -2.87
C ASP A 260 20.11 -2.68 -4.14
N LEU A 261 18.88 -2.16 -4.07
CA LEU A 261 18.20 -1.51 -5.17
C LEU A 261 17.90 -0.05 -4.81
N ALA A 262 18.21 0.86 -5.73
CA ALA A 262 17.82 2.27 -5.57
C ALA A 262 17.38 2.82 -6.94
N PHE A 263 16.30 3.61 -6.93
CA PHE A 263 15.80 4.30 -8.11
C PHE A 263 15.08 5.58 -7.73
N GLY A 264 15.16 6.59 -8.61
CA GLY A 264 14.38 7.84 -8.49
C GLY A 264 13.03 7.70 -9.18
N LEU A 265 12.00 8.33 -8.62
CA LEU A 265 10.72 8.52 -9.29
C LEU A 265 10.91 9.44 -10.52
N PRO A 266 10.00 9.40 -11.52
CA PRO A 266 10.25 10.04 -12.83
C PRO A 266 9.89 11.53 -12.88
N ASP A 267 9.59 12.18 -11.75
CA ASP A 267 9.19 13.61 -11.65
C ASP A 267 8.07 14.00 -12.64
N ILE A 268 7.06 13.15 -12.75
CA ILE A 268 5.92 13.37 -13.64
C ILE A 268 4.84 14.13 -12.87
N GLN A 269 4.47 15.29 -13.38
CA GLN A 269 3.35 16.09 -12.90
C GLN A 269 2.16 15.95 -13.84
N ILE A 270 0.99 15.63 -13.30
CA ILE A 270 -0.25 15.54 -14.05
C ILE A 270 -1.11 16.76 -13.74
N GLY A 271 -1.57 17.43 -14.77
CA GLY A 271 -2.56 18.50 -14.68
C GLY A 271 -3.89 18.04 -15.26
N ALA A 272 -4.99 18.40 -14.60
CA ALA A 272 -6.32 18.33 -15.16
C ALA A 272 -6.82 19.72 -15.50
N VAL A 273 -7.54 19.86 -16.60
CA VAL A 273 -8.23 21.10 -17.00
C VAL A 273 -9.71 20.79 -17.06
N LEU A 274 -10.48 21.42 -16.18
CA LEU A 274 -11.93 21.28 -16.10
C LEU A 274 -12.60 22.32 -16.99
N ARG A 275 -13.43 21.88 -17.95
CA ARG A 275 -14.22 22.77 -18.80
C ARG A 275 -15.68 22.67 -18.40
N PHE A 276 -16.25 23.80 -18.00
CA PHE A 276 -17.64 23.90 -17.57
C PHE A 276 -18.57 24.27 -18.72
N SER A 277 -19.86 23.96 -18.54
CA SER A 277 -20.90 24.29 -19.54
C SER A 277 -21.11 25.78 -19.72
N ASP A 278 -20.75 26.60 -18.73
CA ASP A 278 -20.80 28.06 -18.76
C ASP A 278 -19.57 28.73 -19.40
N GLY A 279 -18.64 27.94 -19.93
CA GLY A 279 -17.42 28.41 -20.58
C GLY A 279 -16.22 28.62 -19.65
N ARG A 280 -16.38 28.48 -18.34
CA ARG A 280 -15.24 28.54 -17.39
C ARG A 280 -14.27 27.40 -17.65
N ILE A 281 -12.98 27.69 -17.41
CA ILE A 281 -11.88 26.73 -17.49
C ILE A 281 -11.08 26.85 -16.20
N ILE A 282 -10.99 25.77 -15.43
CA ILE A 282 -10.30 25.77 -14.12
C ILE A 282 -9.30 24.61 -14.09
N PRO A 283 -8.05 24.84 -13.61
CA PRO A 283 -7.14 23.73 -13.35
C PRO A 283 -7.62 22.89 -12.17
N GLY A 284 -7.46 21.57 -12.27
CA GLY A 284 -7.74 20.62 -11.20
C GLY A 284 -6.46 19.90 -10.77
N PRO A 285 -6.27 19.69 -9.46
CA PRO A 285 -5.11 18.95 -8.98
C PRO A 285 -5.22 17.46 -9.25
N MET A 286 -4.10 16.84 -9.62
CA MET A 286 -3.92 15.39 -9.68
C MET A 286 -2.75 15.02 -8.75
N ASN A 287 -3.04 14.37 -7.64
CA ASN A 287 -2.04 14.05 -6.62
C ASN A 287 -1.50 12.64 -6.83
N LEU A 288 -0.18 12.47 -6.74
CA LEU A 288 0.47 11.16 -6.69
C LEU A 288 0.16 10.51 -5.34
N ASP A 289 -0.84 9.64 -5.29
CA ASP A 289 -1.38 9.08 -4.05
C ASP A 289 -0.99 7.62 -3.79
N THR A 290 -0.43 6.93 -4.80
CA THR A 290 0.01 5.53 -4.63
C THR A 290 1.26 5.27 -5.47
N ILE A 291 2.26 4.69 -4.82
CA ILE A 291 3.49 4.19 -5.41
C ILE A 291 3.57 2.71 -5.04
N GLN A 292 3.48 1.83 -6.03
CA GLN A 292 3.57 0.40 -5.81
C GLN A 292 4.77 -0.18 -6.52
N VAL A 293 5.62 -0.88 -5.78
CA VAL A 293 6.88 -1.45 -6.25
C VAL A 293 6.81 -2.97 -6.20
N GLN A 294 6.98 -3.62 -7.33
CA GLN A 294 7.19 -5.07 -7.46
C GLN A 294 8.67 -5.33 -7.74
N VAL A 295 9.42 -5.62 -6.68
CA VAL A 295 10.88 -5.58 -6.70
C VAL A 295 11.49 -6.63 -7.63
N GLU A 296 11.06 -7.89 -7.51
CA GLU A 296 11.63 -8.97 -8.34
C GLU A 296 11.25 -8.85 -9.81
N GLN A 297 10.06 -8.29 -10.10
CA GLN A 297 9.59 -7.99 -11.46
C GLN A 297 10.22 -6.71 -12.02
N GLN A 298 10.92 -5.94 -11.20
CA GLN A 298 11.49 -4.63 -11.53
C GLN A 298 10.44 -3.67 -12.11
N ARG A 299 9.24 -3.65 -11.53
CA ARG A 299 8.11 -2.81 -11.94
C ARG A 299 7.72 -1.82 -10.86
N VAL A 300 7.27 -0.66 -11.30
CA VAL A 300 6.69 0.38 -10.44
C VAL A 300 5.39 0.86 -11.07
N PHE A 301 4.34 0.96 -10.24
CA PHE A 301 3.06 1.55 -10.64
C PHE A 301 2.89 2.85 -9.87
N LEU A 302 2.61 3.91 -10.58
CA LEU A 302 2.31 5.23 -10.03
C LEU A 302 0.85 5.55 -10.31
N GLN A 303 0.14 6.04 -9.28
CA GLN A 303 -1.24 6.45 -9.45
C GLN A 303 -1.42 7.90 -9.02
N TRP A 304 -2.02 8.66 -9.91
CA TRP A 304 -2.45 10.02 -9.65
C TRP A 304 -3.97 10.06 -9.57
N ARG A 305 -4.47 10.80 -8.59
CA ARG A 305 -5.91 10.95 -8.35
C ARG A 305 -6.29 12.42 -8.25
N GLY A 306 -7.38 12.77 -8.91
CA GLY A 306 -8.06 14.06 -8.77
C GLY A 306 -9.51 13.87 -8.38
N ILE A 307 -10.02 14.76 -7.53
CA ILE A 307 -11.43 14.83 -7.16
C ILE A 307 -12.01 16.18 -7.61
N PHE A 308 -13.22 16.14 -8.13
CA PHE A 308 -13.88 17.31 -8.72
C PHE A 308 -15.32 17.40 -8.25
N PRO A 309 -15.83 18.59 -7.85
CA PRO A 309 -17.20 18.74 -7.40
C PRO A 309 -18.21 18.30 -8.47
N ALA A 310 -19.09 17.35 -8.19
CA ALA A 310 -20.13 16.92 -9.11
C ALA A 310 -21.29 17.92 -9.21
N THR A 311 -21.36 18.87 -8.28
CA THR A 311 -22.38 19.95 -8.28
C THR A 311 -22.15 21.02 -9.35
N LEU A 312 -20.96 21.06 -9.94
CA LEU A 312 -20.63 21.98 -11.03
C LEU A 312 -20.87 21.28 -12.37
N PRO A 313 -21.45 21.96 -13.36
CA PRO A 313 -21.75 21.38 -14.67
C PRO A 313 -20.47 21.22 -15.52
N ILE A 314 -19.58 20.33 -15.10
CA ILE A 314 -18.37 19.98 -15.85
C ILE A 314 -18.79 19.22 -17.11
N ARG A 315 -18.35 19.70 -18.26
CA ARG A 315 -18.58 19.10 -19.57
C ARG A 315 -17.44 18.16 -19.95
N GLU A 316 -16.20 18.63 -19.76
CA GLU A 316 -14.99 17.93 -20.17
C GLU A 316 -13.90 18.04 -19.09
N ILE A 317 -13.10 16.99 -18.99
CA ILE A 317 -11.85 16.96 -18.20
C ILE A 317 -10.72 16.59 -19.16
N ASP A 318 -9.76 17.50 -19.36
CA ASP A 318 -8.56 17.24 -20.14
C ASP A 318 -7.39 16.89 -19.22
N LEU A 319 -6.80 15.71 -19.39
CA LEU A 319 -5.63 15.26 -18.63
C LEU A 319 -4.37 15.45 -19.46
N ARG A 320 -3.34 16.07 -18.88
CA ARG A 320 -2.08 16.41 -19.55
C ARG A 320 -0.88 16.22 -18.65
N LEU A 321 0.27 15.94 -19.25
CA LEU A 321 1.55 16.04 -18.56
C LEU A 321 1.90 17.54 -18.40
N SER A 322 2.23 17.95 -17.16
CA SER A 322 2.64 19.33 -16.89
C SER A 322 4.11 19.59 -17.25
N ALA A 323 4.95 18.56 -17.30
CA ALA A 323 6.34 18.65 -17.75
C ALA A 323 6.68 17.41 -18.62
N PRO A 324 6.72 17.55 -19.94
CA PRO A 324 6.95 16.44 -20.87
C PRO A 324 8.42 15.96 -20.97
N GLN A 325 9.31 16.38 -20.07
CA GLN A 325 10.77 16.27 -20.26
C GLN A 325 11.35 14.85 -20.22
N TYR A 326 10.60 13.81 -19.84
CA TYR A 326 11.15 12.46 -19.62
C TYR A 326 10.47 11.31 -20.38
N LEU A 327 9.54 11.62 -21.28
CA LEU A 327 8.84 10.61 -22.08
C LEU A 327 9.38 10.47 -23.50
N VAL A 328 10.66 10.72 -23.70
CA VAL A 328 11.31 10.33 -24.96
C VAL A 328 11.55 8.83 -24.86
N ALA A 329 10.75 8.05 -25.58
CA ALA A 329 11.01 6.64 -25.82
C ALA A 329 12.41 6.50 -26.43
N ALA A 330 13.24 5.69 -25.78
CA ALA A 330 14.50 5.24 -26.35
C ALA A 330 14.24 4.17 -27.41
#